data_97da50dfbf0fdbcbc09d51108121cb35
#
_entry.id   97da50dfbf0fdbcbc09d51108121cb35
#
_cell.length_a   1.000
_cell.length_b   1.000
_cell.length_c   1.000
_cell.angle_alpha   90.00
_cell.angle_beta   90.00
_cell.angle_gamma   90.00
#
_symmetry.space_group_name_H-M   'P 1'
#
loop_
_entity.id
_entity.type
_entity.pdbx_description
1 polymer ?
#
loop_
_entity_poly.entity_id
_entity_poly.type
_entity_poly.pdbx_seq_one_letter_code
_entity_poly.pdbx_strand_id
1 'polypeptide(L)'
;MRQIAVFASGRGSNYEAIEKAILKNKIDGCRVALLVCDKPDAPVLKLAEKFNRKTFVFDPKGYKSKADYEADIVEALRDHKIDLVCLAGYMRIVGDTLLKEYKDRIINIHPSLLPSFKGKNGIKDAFEYGVKVFGVTIHYVSKEIDGGRIIAQRAFEYYGDDIVELEDRIHT
;
A
#
# COMPACT_ATOMS: atom_id res chain seq x y z
N MET A 1 17.57 -8.28 10.51
CA MET A 1 16.41 -8.47 9.63
C MET A 1 15.39 -7.38 9.94
N ARG A 2 15.04 -6.57 8.94
CA ARG A 2 14.08 -5.46 9.10
C ARG A 2 12.65 -5.99 9.19
N GLN A 3 11.86 -5.38 10.06
CA GLN A 3 10.44 -5.71 10.24
C GLN A 3 9.58 -4.77 9.40
N ILE A 4 8.75 -5.33 8.53
CA ILE A 4 7.85 -4.56 7.67
C ILE A 4 6.41 -4.75 8.14
N ALA A 5 5.64 -3.67 8.18
CA ALA A 5 4.19 -3.73 8.23
C ALA A 5 3.62 -3.43 6.83
N VAL A 6 2.64 -4.20 6.42
CA VAL A 6 1.88 -3.94 5.18
C VAL A 6 0.48 -3.52 5.55
N PHE A 7 -0.01 -2.44 4.95
CA PHE A 7 -1.37 -1.94 5.13
C PHE A 7 -2.18 -2.24 3.88
N ALA A 8 -3.33 -2.86 4.04
CA ALA A 8 -4.20 -3.22 2.93
C ALA A 8 -5.67 -3.15 3.34
N SER A 9 -6.55 -2.83 2.40
CA SER A 9 -8.01 -2.69 2.61
C SER A 9 -8.85 -3.69 1.81
N GLY A 10 -8.28 -4.44 0.89
CA GLY A 10 -9.01 -5.25 -0.08
C GLY A 10 -8.48 -6.67 -0.26
N ARG A 11 -8.29 -7.06 -1.52
CA ARG A 11 -7.87 -8.43 -1.89
C ARG A 11 -6.45 -8.79 -1.49
N GLY A 12 -5.55 -7.81 -1.42
CA GLY A 12 -4.18 -8.02 -0.97
C GLY A 12 -3.25 -8.57 -2.02
N SER A 13 -3.47 -8.27 -3.31
CA SER A 13 -2.58 -8.73 -4.39
C SER A 13 -1.13 -8.25 -4.23
N ASN A 14 -0.93 -7.00 -3.88
CA ASN A 14 0.40 -6.45 -3.59
C ASN A 14 1.00 -7.06 -2.32
N TYR A 15 0.20 -7.27 -1.29
CA TYR A 15 0.64 -7.95 -0.07
C TYR A 15 1.14 -9.37 -0.39
N GLU A 16 0.35 -10.15 -1.15
CA GLU A 16 0.74 -11.50 -1.58
C GLU A 16 2.03 -11.49 -2.41
N ALA A 17 2.17 -10.51 -3.30
CA ALA A 17 3.38 -10.36 -4.12
C ALA A 17 4.63 -10.08 -3.26
N ILE A 18 4.52 -9.25 -2.23
CA ILE A 18 5.62 -8.98 -1.28
C ILE A 18 6.00 -10.26 -0.53
N GLU A 19 5.03 -10.99 0.03
CA GLU A 19 5.29 -12.24 0.75
C GLU A 19 5.96 -13.29 -0.15
N LYS A 20 5.45 -13.48 -1.36
CA LYS A 20 6.05 -14.41 -2.33
C LYS A 20 7.46 -14.01 -2.75
N ALA A 21 7.73 -12.72 -2.88
CA ALA A 21 9.06 -12.22 -3.23
C ALA A 21 10.07 -12.49 -2.10
N ILE A 22 9.66 -12.32 -0.85
CA ILE A 22 10.47 -12.65 0.33
C ILE A 22 10.74 -14.15 0.39
N LEU A 23 9.69 -14.98 0.25
CA LEU A 23 9.82 -16.45 0.29
C LEU A 23 10.71 -17.02 -0.83
N LYS A 24 10.73 -16.37 -1.97
CA LYS A 24 11.59 -16.75 -3.12
C LYS A 24 12.99 -16.14 -3.06
N ASN A 25 13.37 -15.51 -1.96
CA ASN A 25 14.64 -14.81 -1.78
C ASN A 25 14.92 -13.74 -2.86
N LYS A 26 13.87 -13.16 -3.44
CA LYS A 26 13.98 -11.99 -4.33
C LYS A 26 14.13 -10.69 -3.56
N ILE A 27 13.64 -10.66 -2.33
CA ILE A 27 13.83 -9.60 -1.35
C ILE A 27 14.39 -10.26 -0.11
N ASP A 28 15.59 -9.88 0.27
CA ASP A 28 16.26 -10.38 1.46
C ASP A 28 16.39 -9.32 2.56
N GLY A 29 16.83 -9.74 3.73
CA GLY A 29 17.09 -8.85 4.86
C GLY A 29 15.84 -8.26 5.52
N CYS A 30 14.63 -8.66 5.12
CA CYS A 30 13.38 -8.21 5.73
C CYS A 30 12.33 -9.32 5.82
N ARG A 31 11.32 -9.08 6.65
CA ARG A 31 10.12 -9.93 6.72
C ARG A 31 8.88 -9.10 7.02
N VAL A 32 7.72 -9.57 6.57
CA VAL A 32 6.45 -8.98 7.00
C VAL A 32 6.14 -9.48 8.40
N ALA A 33 6.11 -8.58 9.38
CA ALA A 33 5.80 -8.88 10.77
C ALA A 33 4.34 -8.62 11.12
N LEU A 34 3.69 -7.69 10.41
CA LEU A 34 2.33 -7.26 10.71
C LEU A 34 1.58 -6.88 9.44
N LEU A 35 0.34 -7.34 9.31
CA LEU A 35 -0.64 -6.81 8.37
C LEU A 35 -1.59 -5.89 9.14
N VAL A 36 -1.77 -4.66 8.67
CA VAL A 36 -2.77 -3.71 9.18
C VAL A 36 -3.91 -3.61 8.17
N CYS A 37 -5.14 -3.81 8.63
CA CYS A 37 -6.33 -3.80 7.77
C CYS A 37 -7.45 -3.01 8.44
N ASP A 38 -8.08 -2.11 7.67
CA ASP A 38 -9.17 -1.24 8.12
C ASP A 38 -10.57 -1.83 7.86
N LYS A 39 -10.63 -3.10 7.44
CA LYS A 39 -11.89 -3.80 7.17
C LYS A 39 -11.86 -5.21 7.73
N PRO A 40 -12.73 -5.52 8.72
CA PRO A 40 -12.74 -6.84 9.37
C PRO A 40 -13.07 -8.03 8.46
N ASP A 41 -13.68 -7.77 7.30
CA ASP A 41 -14.10 -8.78 6.31
C ASP A 41 -13.23 -8.80 5.04
N ALA A 42 -12.13 -8.05 5.02
CA ALA A 42 -11.29 -7.96 3.82
C ALA A 42 -10.63 -9.31 3.47
N PRO A 43 -10.62 -9.70 2.18
CA PRO A 43 -10.01 -10.97 1.74
C PRO A 43 -8.52 -11.11 2.08
N VAL A 44 -7.79 -10.00 2.19
CA VAL A 44 -6.36 -10.00 2.55
C VAL A 44 -6.08 -10.69 3.90
N LEU A 45 -7.06 -10.71 4.81
CA LEU A 45 -6.91 -11.38 6.12
C LEU A 45 -6.70 -12.88 5.99
N LYS A 46 -7.32 -13.52 4.99
CA LYS A 46 -7.10 -14.95 4.68
C LYS A 46 -5.68 -15.21 4.16
N LEU A 47 -5.12 -14.24 3.44
CA LEU A 47 -3.73 -14.32 2.99
C LEU A 47 -2.77 -14.20 4.18
N ALA A 48 -3.02 -13.30 5.12
CA ALA A 48 -2.22 -13.17 6.33
C ALA A 48 -2.22 -14.46 7.15
N GLU A 49 -3.37 -15.10 7.28
CA GLU A 49 -3.49 -16.42 7.92
C GLU A 49 -2.67 -17.49 7.17
N LYS A 50 -2.81 -17.57 5.84
CA LYS A 50 -2.04 -18.48 4.98
C LYS A 50 -0.52 -18.32 5.16
N PHE A 51 -0.04 -17.11 5.28
CA PHE A 51 1.38 -16.79 5.51
C PHE A 51 1.78 -16.82 6.99
N ASN A 52 0.84 -17.15 7.89
CA ASN A 52 1.06 -17.18 9.34
C ASN A 52 1.59 -15.84 9.89
N ARG A 53 0.95 -14.74 9.49
CA ARG A 53 1.31 -13.38 9.92
C ARG A 53 0.35 -12.85 10.97
N LYS A 54 0.88 -12.04 11.88
CA LYS A 54 0.07 -11.25 12.81
C LYS A 54 -0.71 -10.18 12.07
N THR A 55 -1.88 -9.87 12.57
CA THR A 55 -2.75 -8.85 11.99
C THR A 55 -3.18 -7.85 13.07
N PHE A 56 -3.31 -6.59 12.66
CA PHE A 56 -4.03 -5.56 13.39
C PHE A 56 -5.23 -5.15 12.53
N VAL A 57 -6.42 -5.52 12.95
CA VAL A 57 -7.67 -5.26 12.23
C VAL A 57 -8.49 -4.27 13.02
N PHE A 58 -8.97 -3.23 12.36
CA PHE A 58 -9.84 -2.23 12.98
C PHE A 58 -10.95 -1.80 12.04
N ASP A 59 -12.04 -1.30 12.62
CA ASP A 59 -13.10 -0.61 11.89
C ASP A 59 -13.04 0.87 12.27
N PRO A 60 -12.73 1.78 11.32
CA PRO A 60 -12.70 3.22 11.60
C PRO A 60 -13.97 3.78 12.21
N LYS A 61 -15.10 3.14 11.94
CA LYS A 61 -16.41 3.55 12.51
C LYS A 61 -16.50 3.35 14.02
N GLY A 62 -15.67 2.49 14.58
CA GLY A 62 -15.60 2.25 16.03
C GLY A 62 -14.77 3.29 16.78
N TYR A 63 -14.19 4.26 16.10
CA TYR A 63 -13.32 5.29 16.69
C TYR A 63 -13.96 6.68 16.57
N LYS A 64 -13.63 7.55 17.52
CA LYS A 64 -14.12 8.94 17.51
C LYS A 64 -13.42 9.80 16.47
N SER A 65 -12.17 9.49 16.15
CA SER A 65 -11.35 10.26 15.20
C SER A 65 -10.31 9.40 14.51
N LYS A 66 -9.74 9.92 13.42
CA LYS A 66 -8.59 9.34 12.75
C LYS A 66 -7.37 9.25 13.68
N ALA A 67 -7.13 10.30 14.48
CA ALA A 67 -6.03 10.32 15.44
C ALA A 67 -6.12 9.16 16.43
N ASP A 68 -7.34 8.79 16.86
CA ASP A 68 -7.55 7.70 17.81
C ASP A 68 -7.19 6.34 17.21
N TYR A 69 -7.68 6.00 16.00
CA TYR A 69 -7.29 4.72 15.42
C TYR A 69 -5.82 4.70 14.97
N GLU A 70 -5.26 5.82 14.54
CA GLU A 70 -3.84 5.90 14.21
C GLU A 70 -2.94 5.74 15.44
N ALA A 71 -3.37 6.20 16.61
CA ALA A 71 -2.66 5.96 17.85
C ALA A 71 -2.56 4.45 18.17
N ASP A 72 -3.66 3.72 18.01
CA ASP A 72 -3.66 2.26 18.19
C ASP A 72 -2.80 1.55 17.14
N ILE A 73 -2.83 2.02 15.89
CA ILE A 73 -1.93 1.50 14.84
C ILE A 73 -0.46 1.72 15.23
N VAL A 74 -0.10 2.91 15.67
CA VAL A 74 1.28 3.24 16.10
C VAL A 74 1.73 2.32 17.23
N GLU A 75 0.88 2.08 18.22
CA GLU A 75 1.17 1.13 19.30
C GLU A 75 1.44 -0.27 18.76
N ALA A 76 0.58 -0.79 17.87
CA ALA A 76 0.79 -2.10 17.25
C ALA A 76 2.09 -2.17 16.44
N LEU A 77 2.45 -1.10 15.72
CA LEU A 77 3.69 -1.02 14.98
C LEU A 77 4.93 -1.05 15.90
N ARG A 78 4.86 -0.36 17.02
CA ARG A 78 5.93 -0.35 18.04
C ARG A 78 6.09 -1.72 18.67
N ASP A 79 4.99 -2.38 19.06
CA ASP A 79 5.00 -3.71 19.67
C ASP A 79 5.65 -4.76 18.75
N HIS A 80 5.46 -4.62 17.45
CA HIS A 80 6.08 -5.49 16.44
C HIS A 80 7.44 -4.97 15.94
N LYS A 81 7.96 -3.89 16.52
CA LYS A 81 9.26 -3.28 16.17
C LYS A 81 9.38 -2.99 14.67
N ILE A 82 8.35 -2.41 14.09
CA ILE A 82 8.28 -2.13 12.65
C ILE A 82 9.27 -1.04 12.26
N ASP A 83 10.07 -1.33 11.24
CA ASP A 83 11.05 -0.42 10.66
C ASP A 83 10.48 0.38 9.49
N LEU A 84 9.61 -0.23 8.69
CA LEU A 84 9.06 0.34 7.46
C LEU A 84 7.58 -0.05 7.30
N VAL A 85 6.77 0.90 6.89
CA VAL A 85 5.37 0.71 6.54
C VAL A 85 5.22 0.75 5.02
N CYS A 86 4.59 -0.28 4.44
CA CYS A 86 4.25 -0.37 3.03
C CYS A 86 2.73 -0.28 2.86
N LEU A 87 2.25 0.77 2.23
CA LEU A 87 0.84 0.87 1.85
C LEU A 87 0.63 0.08 0.55
N ALA A 88 -0.15 -0.97 0.61
CA ALA A 88 -0.40 -1.89 -0.51
C ALA A 88 -1.91 -2.01 -0.74
N GLY A 89 -2.52 -0.98 -1.30
CA GLY A 89 -3.97 -0.89 -1.46
C GLY A 89 -4.70 -0.51 -0.17
N TYR A 90 -4.07 0.28 0.66
CA TYR A 90 -4.70 0.89 1.83
C TYR A 90 -5.53 2.11 1.41
N MET A 91 -6.84 2.07 1.66
CA MET A 91 -7.80 3.05 1.14
C MET A 91 -7.96 4.30 2.02
N ARG A 92 -7.23 4.39 3.12
CA ARG A 92 -7.28 5.54 4.02
C ARG A 92 -6.13 6.49 3.73
N ILE A 93 -6.39 7.79 3.83
CA ILE A 93 -5.34 8.80 3.83
C ILE A 93 -4.64 8.74 5.18
N VAL A 94 -3.33 8.60 5.15
CA VAL A 94 -2.49 8.60 6.36
C VAL A 94 -2.52 9.99 6.99
N GLY A 95 -2.85 10.05 8.27
CA GLY A 95 -2.94 11.29 9.03
C GLY A 95 -1.65 11.67 9.76
N ASP A 96 -1.71 12.79 10.46
CA ASP A 96 -0.54 13.38 11.14
C ASP A 96 0.06 12.48 12.21
N THR A 97 -0.76 11.74 12.96
CA THR A 97 -0.29 10.86 14.03
C THR A 97 0.67 9.81 13.51
N LEU A 98 0.29 9.11 12.44
CA LEU A 98 1.11 8.07 11.82
C LEU A 98 2.30 8.66 11.07
N LEU A 99 2.09 9.74 10.31
CA LEU A 99 3.16 10.42 9.56
C LEU A 99 4.28 10.95 10.46
N LYS A 100 3.93 11.51 11.62
CA LYS A 100 4.90 12.03 12.58
C LYS A 100 5.78 10.92 13.16
N GLU A 101 5.16 9.81 13.55
CA GLU A 101 5.85 8.68 14.18
C GLU A 101 6.73 7.92 13.20
N TYR A 102 6.26 7.75 11.96
CA TYR A 102 6.95 7.01 10.90
C TYR A 102 7.43 7.92 9.77
N LYS A 103 7.87 9.13 10.12
CA LYS A 103 8.44 10.08 9.15
C LYS A 103 9.52 9.41 8.30
N ASP A 104 9.41 9.56 6.99
CA ASP A 104 10.33 8.97 5.98
C ASP A 104 10.41 7.43 6.05
N ARG A 105 9.44 6.79 6.67
CA ARG A 105 9.35 5.33 6.80
C ARG A 105 8.01 4.75 6.36
N ILE A 106 7.24 5.49 5.59
CA ILE A 106 6.00 5.02 4.96
C ILE A 106 6.16 5.17 3.45
N ILE A 107 6.01 4.07 2.73
CA ILE A 107 6.04 4.05 1.27
C ILE A 107 4.69 3.58 0.72
N ASN A 108 4.35 4.05 -0.47
CA ASN A 108 3.10 3.71 -1.15
C ASN A 108 3.36 3.31 -2.60
N ILE A 109 2.52 2.42 -3.12
CA ILE A 109 2.42 2.12 -4.54
C ILE A 109 1.24 2.92 -5.09
N HIS A 110 1.50 3.77 -6.09
CA HIS A 110 0.47 4.49 -6.82
C HIS A 110 0.39 4.01 -8.27
N PRO A 111 -0.79 3.66 -8.79
CA PRO A 111 -0.93 3.06 -10.12
C PRO A 111 -0.95 4.11 -11.24
N SER A 112 -0.02 5.05 -11.23
CA SER A 112 0.23 5.98 -12.31
C SER A 112 1.71 6.41 -12.31
N LEU A 113 2.12 7.10 -13.36
CA LEU A 113 3.44 7.73 -13.45
C LEU A 113 3.37 9.12 -12.82
N LEU A 114 3.52 9.20 -11.50
CA LEU A 114 3.51 10.49 -10.79
C LEU A 114 4.55 11.45 -11.37
N PRO A 115 4.25 12.74 -11.46
CA PRO A 115 3.15 13.49 -10.84
C PRO A 115 1.82 13.43 -11.61
N SER A 116 1.72 12.66 -12.68
CA SER A 116 0.48 12.53 -13.46
C SER A 116 -0.53 11.64 -12.73
N PHE A 117 -1.82 12.01 -12.86
CA PHE A 117 -2.96 11.22 -12.40
C PHE A 117 -2.89 10.84 -10.91
N LYS A 118 -2.69 11.84 -10.05
CA LYS A 118 -2.82 11.71 -8.60
C LYS A 118 -4.25 11.33 -8.20
N GLY A 119 -4.42 10.77 -7.00
CA GLY A 119 -5.73 10.42 -6.45
C GLY A 119 -6.12 8.96 -6.70
N LYS A 120 -7.29 8.59 -6.22
CA LYS A 120 -7.74 7.19 -6.18
C LYS A 120 -8.08 6.56 -7.53
N ASN A 121 -8.30 7.36 -8.56
CA ASN A 121 -8.74 6.89 -9.89
C ASN A 121 -7.62 6.98 -10.94
N GLY A 122 -6.36 6.91 -10.53
CA GLY A 122 -5.21 7.12 -11.42
C GLY A 122 -5.23 6.29 -12.71
N ILE A 123 -5.58 5.01 -12.64
CA ILE A 123 -5.67 4.13 -13.82
C ILE A 123 -6.78 4.62 -14.77
N LYS A 124 -7.97 4.83 -14.22
CA LYS A 124 -9.14 5.28 -15.00
C LYS A 124 -8.87 6.63 -15.64
N ASP A 125 -8.36 7.58 -14.89
CA ASP A 125 -8.09 8.94 -15.36
C ASP A 125 -7.05 8.93 -16.49
N ALA A 126 -5.99 8.14 -16.37
CA ALA A 126 -4.98 7.96 -17.41
C ALA A 126 -5.56 7.32 -18.68
N PHE A 127 -6.38 6.29 -18.51
CA PHE A 127 -7.05 5.59 -19.63
C PHE A 127 -8.00 6.53 -20.38
N GLU A 128 -8.86 7.25 -19.66
CA GLU A 128 -9.81 8.20 -20.25
C GLU A 128 -9.14 9.41 -20.89
N TYR A 129 -8.00 9.85 -20.35
CA TYR A 129 -7.19 10.91 -20.97
C TYR A 129 -6.62 10.47 -22.33
N GLY A 130 -6.38 9.17 -22.50
CA GLY A 130 -5.88 8.60 -23.75
C GLY A 130 -4.37 8.48 -23.83
N VAL A 131 -3.65 8.48 -22.71
CA VAL A 131 -2.20 8.21 -22.69
C VAL A 131 -1.92 6.80 -23.21
N LYS A 132 -0.73 6.59 -23.73
CA LYS A 132 -0.29 5.27 -24.24
C LYS A 132 0.81 4.66 -23.39
N VAL A 133 1.37 5.43 -22.46
CA VAL A 133 2.36 4.98 -21.49
C VAL A 133 1.75 5.02 -20.11
N PHE A 134 1.66 3.88 -19.46
CA PHE A 134 1.12 3.67 -18.13
C PHE A 134 2.22 3.19 -17.20
N GLY A 135 1.96 3.17 -15.93
CA GLY A 135 2.92 2.62 -15.00
C GLY A 135 2.52 2.76 -13.55
N VAL A 136 3.47 2.44 -12.69
CA VAL A 136 3.34 2.53 -11.25
C VAL A 136 4.49 3.35 -10.68
N THR A 137 4.21 4.02 -9.57
CA THR A 137 5.18 4.80 -8.82
C THR A 137 5.24 4.31 -7.38
N ILE A 138 6.44 4.07 -6.87
CA ILE A 138 6.69 3.87 -5.45
C ILE A 138 7.27 5.18 -4.91
N HIS A 139 6.64 5.72 -3.87
CA HIS A 139 7.02 7.00 -3.29
C HIS A 139 6.88 7.00 -1.76
N TYR A 140 7.61 7.90 -1.12
CA TYR A 140 7.38 8.19 0.30
C TYR A 140 6.06 8.92 0.47
N VAL A 141 5.34 8.57 1.54
CA VAL A 141 4.09 9.23 1.91
C VAL A 141 4.38 10.50 2.69
N SER A 142 3.73 11.58 2.30
CA SER A 142 3.79 12.90 2.93
C SER A 142 2.38 13.44 3.19
N LYS A 143 2.28 14.66 3.74
CA LYS A 143 0.97 15.34 3.92
C LYS A 143 0.27 15.62 2.59
N GLU A 144 1.03 15.85 1.53
CA GLU A 144 0.49 16.02 0.19
C GLU A 144 0.12 14.66 -0.40
N ILE A 145 -1.13 14.50 -0.82
CA ILE A 145 -1.61 13.26 -1.45
C ILE A 145 -0.81 13.00 -2.73
N ASP A 146 -0.18 11.82 -2.80
CA ASP A 146 0.66 11.38 -3.91
C ASP A 146 1.79 12.37 -4.27
N GLY A 147 2.20 13.18 -3.31
CA GLY A 147 3.18 14.26 -3.49
C GLY A 147 4.55 14.01 -2.87
N GLY A 148 4.74 12.90 -2.17
CA GLY A 148 6.02 12.56 -1.55
C GLY A 148 7.11 12.18 -2.56
N ARG A 149 8.36 12.19 -2.10
CA ARG A 149 9.52 11.88 -2.94
C ARG A 149 9.41 10.51 -3.60
N ILE A 150 9.62 10.48 -4.92
CA ILE A 150 9.58 9.25 -5.72
C ILE A 150 10.83 8.40 -5.42
N ILE A 151 10.60 7.09 -5.22
CA ILE A 151 11.67 6.10 -5.01
C ILE A 151 11.96 5.35 -6.30
N ALA A 152 10.91 4.88 -6.99
CA ALA A 152 11.03 4.10 -8.23
C ALA A 152 9.76 4.23 -9.07
N GLN A 153 9.93 4.06 -10.37
CA GLN A 153 8.82 4.03 -11.33
C GLN A 153 9.06 2.92 -12.34
N ARG A 154 7.97 2.28 -12.77
CA ARG A 154 7.99 1.31 -13.85
C ARG A 154 6.90 1.64 -14.85
N ALA A 155 7.26 1.78 -16.11
CA ALA A 155 6.37 2.14 -17.20
C ALA A 155 6.23 0.99 -18.20
N PHE A 156 5.09 0.96 -18.89
CA PHE A 156 4.84 0.08 -20.05
C PHE A 156 3.89 0.74 -21.03
N GLU A 157 3.95 0.34 -22.28
CA GLU A 157 3.03 0.79 -23.33
C GLU A 157 1.77 -0.05 -23.36
N TYR A 158 0.63 0.60 -23.56
CA TYR A 158 -0.67 -0.03 -23.77
C TYR A 158 -1.49 0.74 -24.79
N TYR A 159 -1.88 0.08 -25.86
CA TYR A 159 -2.64 0.66 -26.97
C TYR A 159 -4.05 0.08 -27.09
N GLY A 160 -4.45 -0.81 -26.20
CA GLY A 160 -5.77 -1.40 -26.18
C GLY A 160 -6.87 -0.45 -25.70
N ASP A 161 -8.08 -0.93 -25.75
CA ASP A 161 -9.31 -0.22 -25.38
C ASP A 161 -10.06 -0.88 -24.21
N ASP A 162 -9.44 -1.87 -23.56
CA ASP A 162 -10.02 -2.61 -22.44
C ASP A 162 -9.34 -2.21 -21.12
N ILE A 163 -10.08 -1.45 -20.30
CA ILE A 163 -9.58 -1.01 -18.99
C ILE A 163 -9.34 -2.18 -18.03
N VAL A 164 -10.09 -3.26 -18.14
CA VAL A 164 -9.90 -4.44 -17.27
C VAL A 164 -8.55 -5.11 -17.57
N GLU A 165 -8.23 -5.28 -18.85
CA GLU A 165 -6.91 -5.78 -19.27
C GLU A 165 -5.78 -4.87 -18.78
N LEU A 166 -5.97 -3.56 -18.88
CA LEU A 166 -4.99 -2.58 -18.39
C LEU A 166 -4.78 -2.69 -16.87
N GLU A 167 -5.86 -2.79 -16.11
CA GLU A 167 -5.79 -2.97 -14.66
C GLU A 167 -5.05 -4.26 -14.28
N ASP A 168 -5.33 -5.36 -14.97
CA ASP A 168 -4.63 -6.62 -14.76
C ASP A 168 -3.13 -6.50 -15.04
N ARG A 169 -2.75 -5.80 -16.10
CA ARG A 169 -1.33 -5.55 -16.42
C ARG A 169 -0.62 -4.69 -15.40
N ILE A 170 -1.29 -3.70 -14.84
CA ILE A 170 -0.73 -2.83 -13.79
C ILE A 170 -0.48 -3.62 -12.50
N HIS A 171 -1.36 -4.57 -12.17
CA HIS A 171 -1.27 -5.38 -10.96
C HIS A 171 -0.37 -6.63 -11.09
N THR A 172 0.19 -6.88 -12.27
CA THR A 172 1.13 -7.98 -12.53
C THR A 172 2.59 -7.54 -12.37
#